data_01b0638b60dfcde5739da5b62ce44e15
#
_entry.id   01b0638b60dfcde5739da5b62ce44e15
#
_cell.length_a   1.000
_cell.length_b   1.000
_cell.length_c   1.000
_cell.angle_alpha   90.00
_cell.angle_beta   90.00
_cell.angle_gamma   90.00
#
_symmetry.space_group_name_H-M   'P 1'
#
loop_
_entity.id
_entity.type
_entity.pdbx_description
1 polymer ?
#
loop_
_entity_poly.entity_id
_entity_poly.type
_entity_poly.pdbx_seq_one_letter_code
_entity_poly.pdbx_strand_id
1 'polypeptide(L)'
;MFDKNKLAENLRICARISFALMLILIPFRLRTVAIAHPRLGIFGDYTDFLFYAMDVGLLALVIFWILSLMLKPRRLFLGPIAVGFPLAGLLASAMISLITSIDPLLTFYLLTRYGLLLVLYLFIINELFSAVWFAVPAAIGVLLQSVIAVAQSLTQQDVKLQWLGEYSLDPTAPFISILEVNGTRFLRAYGLSDHPNILGGFLAFGMVILLSVVVARVGKSWVKMMAAFVFVCGSAGLFTTYSRSAWAALVAGCLLIFVGVTYQRNWRGLLSAFVLIVICAMAVSPLILITREYTAARFDVNDSFSNNRVERGSVVERLYLFVQAYRILEQNPWTGVGLGASVIAMQDHYPVFKMSYQPPHVSILAAAMELGYSGAVFYAALMALPFYIAFRGRRYWQDIKVITAFALILSMMIVGLFDHYLWTLVPGRIMQWLAWGIFGAAVTRLETPNHQNESGA
;
A
#
# COMPACT_ATOMS: atom_id res chain seq x y z
N MET A 1 7.38 40.79 19.10
CA MET A 1 7.27 40.68 17.63
C MET A 1 7.21 39.19 17.26
N PHE A 2 6.13 38.74 16.69
CA PHE A 2 5.94 37.32 16.36
C PHE A 2 6.93 36.95 15.22
N ASP A 3 7.83 36.02 15.47
CA ASP A 3 8.76 35.53 14.43
C ASP A 3 8.02 34.57 13.48
N LYS A 4 7.55 35.13 12.36
CA LYS A 4 6.83 34.40 11.31
C LYS A 4 7.64 33.24 10.74
N ASN A 5 8.97 33.37 10.68
CA ASN A 5 9.84 32.33 10.16
C ASN A 5 9.90 31.12 11.08
N LYS A 6 10.04 31.37 12.40
CA LYS A 6 10.03 30.33 13.42
C LYS A 6 8.68 29.61 13.48
N LEU A 7 7.58 30.35 13.37
CA LEU A 7 6.24 29.74 13.34
C LEU A 7 6.07 28.85 12.07
N ALA A 8 6.48 29.32 10.89
CA ALA A 8 6.42 28.53 9.67
C ALA A 8 7.22 27.22 9.77
N GLU A 9 8.42 27.27 10.41
CA GLU A 9 9.24 26.07 10.59
C GLU A 9 8.60 25.10 11.59
N ASN A 10 8.03 25.57 12.70
CA ASN A 10 7.31 24.74 13.64
C ASN A 10 6.11 24.04 12.98
N LEU A 11 5.37 24.73 12.12
CA LEU A 11 4.26 24.14 11.37
C LEU A 11 4.76 23.06 10.39
N ARG A 12 5.93 23.24 9.77
CA ARG A 12 6.56 22.19 8.93
C ARG A 12 6.91 20.95 9.76
N ILE A 13 7.44 21.14 10.95
CA ILE A 13 7.74 20.03 11.87
C ILE A 13 6.45 19.31 12.25
N CYS A 14 5.39 20.03 12.61
CA CYS A 14 4.07 19.47 12.90
C CYS A 14 3.54 18.66 11.71
N ALA A 15 3.67 19.17 10.47
CA ALA A 15 3.26 18.44 9.28
C ALA A 15 4.05 17.14 9.08
N ARG A 16 5.37 17.12 9.34
CA ARG A 16 6.20 15.92 9.27
C ARG A 16 5.83 14.89 10.36
N ILE A 17 5.52 15.34 11.56
CA ILE A 17 5.04 14.46 12.64
C ILE A 17 3.67 13.87 12.27
N SER A 18 2.76 14.69 11.76
CA SER A 18 1.44 14.23 11.28
C SER A 18 1.57 13.19 10.16
N PHE A 19 2.54 13.38 9.24
CA PHE A 19 2.89 12.37 8.22
C PHE A 19 3.35 11.06 8.85
N ALA A 20 4.24 11.11 9.84
CA ALA A 20 4.74 9.92 10.51
C ALA A 20 3.61 9.16 11.23
N LEU A 21 2.72 9.88 11.92
CA LEU A 21 1.54 9.30 12.56
C LEU A 21 0.59 8.66 11.53
N MET A 22 0.29 9.37 10.43
CA MET A 22 -0.50 8.82 9.33
C MET A 22 0.09 7.50 8.82
N LEU A 23 1.41 7.43 8.62
CA LEU A 23 2.08 6.24 8.10
C LEU A 23 1.97 5.04 9.05
N ILE A 24 2.10 5.26 10.37
CA ILE A 24 1.89 4.22 11.39
C ILE A 24 0.43 3.70 11.34
N LEU A 25 -0.54 4.60 11.12
CA LEU A 25 -1.96 4.29 11.17
C LEU A 25 -2.53 3.70 9.87
N ILE A 26 -1.75 3.63 8.78
CA ILE A 26 -2.23 3.08 7.50
C ILE A 26 -2.93 1.71 7.66
N PRO A 27 -2.36 0.72 8.37
CA PRO A 27 -2.97 -0.61 8.45
C PRO A 27 -4.12 -0.68 9.45
N PHE A 28 -4.44 0.40 10.20
CA PHE A 28 -5.47 0.35 11.22
C PHE A 28 -6.87 0.45 10.60
N ARG A 29 -7.72 -0.51 10.93
CA ARG A 29 -9.14 -0.52 10.58
C ARG A 29 -9.96 0.55 11.33
N LEU A 30 -9.37 1.19 12.33
CA LEU A 30 -10.05 2.18 13.17
C LEU A 30 -10.65 3.29 12.31
N ARG A 31 -11.98 3.26 12.15
CA ARG A 31 -12.74 4.17 11.29
C ARG A 31 -14.15 4.37 11.80
N THR A 32 -14.79 5.45 11.33
CA THR A 32 -16.19 5.73 11.52
C THR A 32 -16.87 5.99 10.17
N VAL A 33 -18.16 5.74 10.10
CA VAL A 33 -19.01 6.13 8.97
C VAL A 33 -19.34 7.60 9.12
N ALA A 34 -18.73 8.46 8.29
CA ALA A 34 -19.01 9.89 8.29
C ALA A 34 -20.37 10.19 7.64
N ILE A 35 -20.66 9.55 6.51
CA ILE A 35 -21.96 9.60 5.82
C ILE A 35 -22.28 8.19 5.37
N ALA A 36 -23.38 7.64 5.84
CA ALA A 36 -23.87 6.34 5.38
C ALA A 36 -24.45 6.47 3.96
N HIS A 37 -24.00 5.59 3.07
CA HIS A 37 -24.47 5.49 1.69
C HIS A 37 -24.75 4.01 1.35
N PRO A 38 -25.66 3.35 2.12
CA PRO A 38 -25.84 1.91 2.06
C PRO A 38 -26.49 1.47 0.74
N ARG A 39 -25.97 0.39 0.17
CA ARG A 39 -26.56 -0.36 -0.94
C ARG A 39 -26.81 -1.79 -0.49
N LEU A 40 -28.04 -2.27 -0.64
CA LEU A 40 -28.41 -3.63 -0.24
C LEU A 40 -27.52 -4.65 -1.00
N GLY A 41 -26.87 -5.56 -0.25
CA GLY A 41 -26.01 -6.60 -0.82
C GLY A 41 -24.57 -6.16 -1.16
N ILE A 42 -24.20 -4.90 -0.90
CA ILE A 42 -22.85 -4.38 -1.03
C ILE A 42 -22.29 -4.06 0.37
N PHE A 43 -21.03 -4.42 0.62
CA PHE A 43 -20.36 -4.03 1.85
C PHE A 43 -20.15 -2.50 1.90
N GLY A 44 -20.46 -1.89 3.05
CA GLY A 44 -20.31 -0.44 3.27
C GLY A 44 -18.90 0.10 3.00
N ASP A 45 -17.87 -0.75 3.04
CA ASP A 45 -16.50 -0.38 2.69
C ASP A 45 -16.33 0.16 1.26
N TYR A 46 -17.27 -0.15 0.37
CA TYR A 46 -17.26 0.29 -1.03
C TYR A 46 -18.21 1.47 -1.31
N THR A 47 -19.16 1.75 -0.43
CA THR A 47 -20.19 2.77 -0.69
C THR A 47 -20.28 3.84 0.37
N ASP A 48 -20.05 3.52 1.66
CA ASP A 48 -20.09 4.49 2.75
C ASP A 48 -18.90 5.47 2.69
N PHE A 49 -19.12 6.70 3.14
CA PHE A 49 -18.08 7.69 3.26
C PHE A 49 -17.39 7.51 4.61
N LEU A 50 -16.27 6.81 4.54
CA LEU A 50 -15.53 6.38 5.73
C LEU A 50 -14.46 7.40 6.13
N PHE A 51 -14.33 7.64 7.43
CA PHE A 51 -13.28 8.47 8.01
C PHE A 51 -12.39 7.60 8.91
N TYR A 52 -11.15 7.42 8.49
CA TYR A 52 -10.17 6.57 9.17
C TYR A 52 -9.31 7.36 10.16
N ALA A 53 -8.77 6.70 11.18
CA ALA A 53 -7.83 7.31 12.12
C ALA A 53 -6.61 7.94 11.39
N MET A 54 -6.13 7.33 10.29
CA MET A 54 -5.05 7.90 9.48
C MET A 54 -5.45 9.21 8.76
N ASP A 55 -6.75 9.43 8.50
CA ASP A 55 -7.23 10.68 7.89
C ASP A 55 -7.02 11.88 8.80
N VAL A 56 -7.04 11.67 10.12
CA VAL A 56 -6.69 12.73 11.10
C VAL A 56 -5.25 13.19 10.87
N GLY A 57 -4.33 12.24 10.71
CA GLY A 57 -2.92 12.54 10.40
C GLY A 57 -2.76 13.23 9.03
N LEU A 58 -3.50 12.77 8.01
CA LEU A 58 -3.47 13.35 6.66
C LEU A 58 -4.01 14.78 6.66
N LEU A 59 -5.15 15.03 7.29
CA LEU A 59 -5.74 16.38 7.36
C LEU A 59 -4.86 17.34 8.17
N ALA A 60 -4.33 16.89 9.33
CA ALA A 60 -3.40 17.69 10.11
C ALA A 60 -2.14 18.05 9.31
N LEU A 61 -1.57 17.10 8.56
CA LEU A 61 -0.46 17.34 7.63
C LEU A 61 -0.82 18.44 6.64
N VAL A 62 -1.96 18.31 5.96
CA VAL A 62 -2.41 19.26 4.94
C VAL A 62 -2.58 20.66 5.55
N ILE A 63 -3.26 20.76 6.69
CA ILE A 63 -3.50 22.05 7.37
C ILE A 63 -2.16 22.70 7.76
N PHE A 64 -1.30 21.98 8.50
CA PHE A 64 -0.03 22.53 8.96
C PHE A 64 0.89 22.93 7.79
N TRP A 65 0.92 22.12 6.73
CA TRP A 65 1.75 22.42 5.57
C TRP A 65 1.26 23.63 4.81
N ILE A 66 -0.03 23.75 4.52
CA ILE A 66 -0.64 24.91 3.84
C ILE A 66 -0.39 26.17 4.68
N LEU A 67 -0.65 26.14 6.00
CA LEU A 67 -0.38 27.29 6.88
C LEU A 67 1.11 27.69 6.84
N SER A 68 2.02 26.72 6.80
CA SER A 68 3.45 27.03 6.68
C SER A 68 3.79 27.73 5.36
N LEU A 69 3.15 27.30 4.25
CA LEU A 69 3.32 27.93 2.93
C LEU A 69 2.72 29.34 2.86
N MET A 70 1.60 29.58 3.53
CA MET A 70 1.00 30.92 3.62
C MET A 70 1.88 31.90 4.40
N LEU A 71 2.56 31.42 5.47
CA LEU A 71 3.47 32.26 6.25
C LEU A 71 4.81 32.51 5.57
N LYS A 72 5.35 31.50 4.88
CA LYS A 72 6.62 31.57 4.14
C LYS A 72 6.43 30.91 2.76
N PRO A 73 5.93 31.67 1.75
CA PRO A 73 5.75 31.15 0.40
C PRO A 73 7.08 30.69 -0.22
N ARG A 74 7.04 29.57 -0.95
CA ARG A 74 8.18 29.00 -1.66
C ARG A 74 7.75 28.31 -2.94
N ARG A 75 8.66 28.11 -3.87
CA ARG A 75 8.39 27.34 -5.09
C ARG A 75 8.19 25.87 -4.72
N LEU A 76 7.17 25.25 -5.28
CA LEU A 76 6.90 23.84 -5.12
C LEU A 76 7.37 23.08 -6.36
N PHE A 77 8.05 21.95 -6.12
CA PHE A 77 8.37 20.99 -7.16
C PHE A 77 7.18 20.07 -7.38
N LEU A 78 6.87 19.80 -8.65
CA LEU A 78 5.79 18.89 -9.04
C LEU A 78 6.29 17.44 -9.22
N GLY A 79 7.61 17.21 -9.08
CA GLY A 79 8.26 15.93 -9.33
C GLY A 79 8.67 15.72 -10.78
N PRO A 80 9.26 14.56 -11.09
CA PRO A 80 9.67 14.23 -12.45
C PRO A 80 8.46 14.07 -13.37
N ILE A 81 8.60 14.47 -14.64
CA ILE A 81 7.51 14.42 -15.62
C ILE A 81 6.94 13.01 -15.80
N ALA A 82 7.76 11.98 -15.58
CA ALA A 82 7.34 10.58 -15.66
C ALA A 82 6.33 10.17 -14.56
N VAL A 83 6.18 10.96 -13.51
CA VAL A 83 5.12 10.80 -12.51
C VAL A 83 4.09 11.91 -12.65
N GLY A 84 4.52 13.16 -12.76
CA GLY A 84 3.63 14.32 -12.81
C GLY A 84 2.64 14.28 -13.97
N PHE A 85 3.10 13.92 -15.18
CA PHE A 85 2.24 13.85 -16.36
C PHE A 85 1.16 12.74 -16.24
N PRO A 86 1.51 11.46 -15.97
CA PRO A 86 0.47 10.44 -15.84
C PRO A 86 -0.41 10.65 -14.60
N LEU A 87 0.11 11.26 -13.53
CA LEU A 87 -0.69 11.62 -12.36
C LEU A 87 -1.76 12.68 -12.71
N ALA A 88 -1.38 13.72 -13.46
CA ALA A 88 -2.32 14.73 -13.95
C ALA A 88 -3.37 14.10 -14.88
N GLY A 89 -2.96 13.19 -15.77
CA GLY A 89 -3.87 12.46 -16.65
C GLY A 89 -4.83 11.56 -15.89
N LEU A 90 -4.36 10.86 -14.85
CA LEU A 90 -5.21 10.04 -13.99
C LEU A 90 -6.26 10.88 -13.26
N LEU A 91 -5.87 12.03 -12.71
CA LEU A 91 -6.79 12.97 -12.05
C LEU A 91 -7.79 13.57 -13.04
N ALA A 92 -7.35 13.91 -14.24
CA ALA A 92 -8.26 14.40 -15.30
C ALA A 92 -9.28 13.32 -15.69
N SER A 93 -8.84 12.07 -15.88
CA SER A 93 -9.75 10.94 -16.15
C SER A 93 -10.74 10.71 -15.01
N ALA A 94 -10.29 10.85 -13.75
CA ALA A 94 -11.17 10.75 -12.59
C ALA A 94 -12.20 11.90 -12.52
N MET A 95 -11.82 13.12 -12.87
CA MET A 95 -12.77 14.26 -12.96
C MET A 95 -13.78 14.06 -14.10
N ILE A 96 -13.33 13.58 -15.26
CA ILE A 96 -14.22 13.29 -16.39
C ILE A 96 -15.21 12.19 -16.04
N SER A 97 -14.77 11.16 -15.29
CA SER A 97 -15.65 10.05 -14.89
C SER A 97 -16.81 10.50 -13.99
N LEU A 98 -16.73 11.65 -13.36
CA LEU A 98 -17.85 12.21 -12.58
C LEU A 98 -19.08 12.51 -13.47
N ILE A 99 -18.86 12.89 -14.73
CA ILE A 99 -19.95 13.24 -15.68
C ILE A 99 -20.75 12.00 -16.06
N THR A 100 -20.09 10.84 -16.16
CA THR A 100 -20.69 9.57 -16.59
C THR A 100 -20.93 8.60 -15.42
N SER A 101 -20.65 9.04 -14.20
CA SER A 101 -20.74 8.19 -13.03
C SER A 101 -22.16 7.72 -12.76
N ILE A 102 -22.33 6.43 -12.49
CA ILE A 102 -23.59 5.85 -12.01
C ILE A 102 -23.91 6.22 -10.54
N ASP A 103 -22.88 6.67 -9.78
CA ASP A 103 -23.04 7.24 -8.44
C ASP A 103 -22.17 8.51 -8.30
N PRO A 104 -22.67 9.70 -8.76
CA PRO A 104 -21.89 10.93 -8.73
C PRO A 104 -21.45 11.37 -7.34
N LEU A 105 -22.24 11.05 -6.30
CA LEU A 105 -21.94 11.45 -4.93
C LEU A 105 -20.73 10.67 -4.38
N LEU A 106 -20.68 9.37 -4.60
CA LEU A 106 -19.54 8.51 -4.26
C LEU A 106 -18.29 8.94 -5.05
N THR A 107 -18.44 9.19 -6.35
CA THR A 107 -17.33 9.66 -7.19
C THR A 107 -16.78 11.01 -6.70
N PHE A 108 -17.63 11.95 -6.33
CA PHE A 108 -17.20 13.25 -5.78
C PHE A 108 -16.45 13.09 -4.44
N TYR A 109 -16.95 12.24 -3.55
CA TYR A 109 -16.24 11.90 -2.30
C TYR A 109 -14.84 11.38 -2.57
N LEU A 110 -14.69 10.44 -3.51
CA LEU A 110 -13.39 9.87 -3.85
C LEU A 110 -12.46 10.85 -4.58
N LEU A 111 -13.00 11.74 -5.42
CA LEU A 111 -12.24 12.85 -6.01
C LEU A 111 -11.67 13.78 -4.94
N THR A 112 -12.44 14.08 -3.89
CA THR A 112 -11.94 14.86 -2.76
C THR A 112 -10.78 14.16 -2.08
N ARG A 113 -10.86 12.84 -1.88
CA ARG A 113 -9.75 12.04 -1.34
C ARG A 113 -8.53 12.03 -2.26
N TYR A 114 -8.72 11.97 -3.58
CA TYR A 114 -7.60 12.08 -4.53
C TYR A 114 -6.94 13.46 -4.49
N GLY A 115 -7.71 14.52 -4.23
CA GLY A 115 -7.15 15.85 -3.96
C GLY A 115 -6.24 15.86 -2.72
N LEU A 116 -6.66 15.23 -1.62
CA LEU A 116 -5.81 15.08 -0.42
C LEU A 116 -4.56 14.25 -0.70
N LEU A 117 -4.66 13.19 -1.49
CA LEU A 117 -3.52 12.35 -1.90
C LEU A 117 -2.55 13.12 -2.81
N LEU A 118 -3.04 14.00 -3.68
CA LEU A 118 -2.18 14.91 -4.46
C LEU A 118 -1.41 15.86 -3.54
N VAL A 119 -2.04 16.42 -2.52
CA VAL A 119 -1.35 17.25 -1.53
C VAL A 119 -0.31 16.43 -0.75
N LEU A 120 -0.61 15.18 -0.39
CA LEU A 120 0.35 14.25 0.21
C LEU A 120 1.56 14.00 -0.70
N TYR A 121 1.34 13.74 -1.99
CA TYR A 121 2.40 13.58 -2.98
C TYR A 121 3.30 14.81 -3.07
N LEU A 122 2.70 16.00 -3.17
CA LEU A 122 3.44 17.26 -3.21
C LEU A 122 4.22 17.50 -1.90
N PHE A 123 3.63 17.19 -0.75
CA PHE A 123 4.30 17.28 0.55
C PHE A 123 5.56 16.39 0.59
N ILE A 124 5.46 15.14 0.15
CA ILE A 124 6.59 14.20 0.15
C ILE A 124 7.74 14.73 -0.68
N ILE A 125 7.47 15.24 -1.87
CA ILE A 125 8.51 15.76 -2.78
C ILE A 125 9.20 16.99 -2.19
N ASN A 126 8.44 17.86 -1.53
CA ASN A 126 8.94 19.17 -1.10
C ASN A 126 9.48 19.22 0.33
N GLU A 127 9.08 18.25 1.20
CA GLU A 127 9.38 18.34 2.63
C GLU A 127 10.18 17.17 3.21
N LEU A 128 10.11 15.99 2.60
CA LEU A 128 10.69 14.80 3.19
C LEU A 128 12.08 14.50 2.63
N PHE A 129 13.09 15.20 3.18
CA PHE A 129 14.48 15.08 2.74
C PHE A 129 15.25 13.93 3.38
N SER A 130 14.81 13.46 4.53
CA SER A 130 15.49 12.39 5.28
C SER A 130 14.70 11.08 5.23
N ALA A 131 15.42 9.97 5.02
CA ALA A 131 14.83 8.63 5.08
C ALA A 131 14.25 8.28 6.46
N VAL A 132 14.63 9.00 7.52
CA VAL A 132 14.12 8.80 8.88
C VAL A 132 12.59 8.97 8.96
N TRP A 133 12.04 9.94 8.20
CA TRP A 133 10.59 10.19 8.16
C TRP A 133 9.77 9.04 7.55
N PHE A 134 10.41 8.12 6.84
CA PHE A 134 9.78 6.90 6.33
C PHE A 134 10.17 5.68 7.16
N ALA A 135 11.45 5.54 7.49
CA ALA A 135 11.98 4.34 8.12
C ALA A 135 11.49 4.15 9.58
N VAL A 136 11.44 5.24 10.35
CA VAL A 136 11.00 5.15 11.77
C VAL A 136 9.51 4.79 11.86
N PRO A 137 8.58 5.51 11.23
CA PRO A 137 7.17 5.13 11.32
C PRO A 137 6.88 3.78 10.65
N ALA A 138 7.58 3.41 9.56
CA ALA A 138 7.48 2.07 8.99
C ALA A 138 7.93 0.99 9.98
N ALA A 139 9.05 1.22 10.70
CA ALA A 139 9.53 0.29 11.71
C ALA A 139 8.52 0.11 12.85
N ILE A 140 7.95 1.20 13.37
CA ILE A 140 6.93 1.15 14.42
C ILE A 140 5.70 0.39 13.93
N GLY A 141 5.19 0.72 12.74
CA GLY A 141 4.01 0.07 12.16
C GLY A 141 4.24 -1.42 11.89
N VAL A 142 5.38 -1.79 11.27
CA VAL A 142 5.74 -3.19 11.01
C VAL A 142 5.86 -3.97 12.30
N LEU A 143 6.58 -3.45 13.31
CA LEU A 143 6.77 -4.15 14.59
C LEU A 143 5.44 -4.39 15.29
N LEU A 144 4.64 -3.34 15.45
CA LEU A 144 3.34 -3.40 16.14
C LEU A 144 2.41 -4.41 15.45
N GLN A 145 2.24 -4.28 14.15
CA GLN A 145 1.36 -5.16 13.37
C GLN A 145 1.85 -6.61 13.37
N SER A 146 3.16 -6.84 13.32
CA SER A 146 3.73 -8.19 13.32
C SER A 146 3.53 -8.90 14.67
N VAL A 147 3.71 -8.19 15.78
CA VAL A 147 3.48 -8.77 17.12
C VAL A 147 2.02 -9.19 17.28
N ILE A 148 1.08 -8.32 16.88
CA ILE A 148 -0.35 -8.63 16.94
C ILE A 148 -0.69 -9.79 15.99
N ALA A 149 -0.18 -9.78 14.76
CA ALA A 149 -0.45 -10.82 13.77
C ALA A 149 0.05 -12.21 14.21
N VAL A 150 1.25 -12.28 14.79
CA VAL A 150 1.78 -13.54 15.34
C VAL A 150 0.95 -14.00 16.53
N ALA A 151 0.56 -13.11 17.43
CA ALA A 151 -0.30 -13.44 18.57
C ALA A 151 -1.66 -13.99 18.10
N GLN A 152 -2.35 -13.33 17.14
CA GLN A 152 -3.59 -13.82 16.54
C GLN A 152 -3.44 -15.19 15.90
N SER A 153 -2.34 -15.42 15.18
CA SER A 153 -2.07 -16.71 14.53
C SER A 153 -1.81 -17.84 15.52
N LEU A 154 -1.13 -17.56 16.64
CA LEU A 154 -0.86 -18.56 17.67
C LEU A 154 -2.08 -18.88 18.54
N THR A 155 -2.91 -17.86 18.84
CA THR A 155 -4.10 -18.03 19.68
C THR A 155 -5.35 -18.40 18.89
N GLN A 156 -5.31 -18.24 17.54
CA GLN A 156 -6.44 -18.46 16.64
C GLN A 156 -7.68 -17.62 16.96
N GLN A 157 -7.50 -16.44 17.53
CA GLN A 157 -8.53 -15.49 17.91
C GLN A 157 -7.97 -14.06 17.95
N ASP A 158 -8.85 -13.06 18.14
CA ASP A 158 -8.42 -11.68 18.40
C ASP A 158 -7.66 -11.56 19.73
N VAL A 159 -6.84 -10.50 19.85
CA VAL A 159 -6.04 -10.21 21.07
C VAL A 159 -6.69 -9.13 21.94
N LYS A 160 -7.97 -8.87 21.77
CA LYS A 160 -8.80 -7.94 22.55
C LYS A 160 -8.42 -6.46 22.39
N LEU A 161 -8.02 -6.07 21.17
CA LEU A 161 -7.68 -4.70 20.79
C LEU A 161 -8.77 -4.03 19.94
N GLN A 162 -10.05 -4.38 20.10
CA GLN A 162 -11.18 -3.82 19.35
C GLN A 162 -11.24 -2.28 19.44
N TRP A 163 -10.81 -1.72 20.57
CA TRP A 163 -10.72 -0.26 20.77
C TRP A 163 -9.68 0.42 19.87
N LEU A 164 -8.71 -0.35 19.30
CA LEU A 164 -7.79 0.09 18.25
C LEU A 164 -8.25 -0.27 16.84
N GLY A 165 -9.46 -0.82 16.72
CA GLY A 165 -10.01 -1.23 15.44
C GLY A 165 -9.73 -2.69 15.06
N GLU A 166 -9.26 -3.55 16.00
CA GLU A 166 -9.10 -4.97 15.74
C GLU A 166 -10.43 -5.59 15.30
N TYR A 167 -10.35 -6.47 14.32
CA TYR A 167 -11.52 -7.25 13.90
C TYR A 167 -11.84 -8.31 14.98
N SER A 168 -13.14 -8.57 15.22
CA SER A 168 -13.52 -9.71 16.04
C SER A 168 -13.27 -11.00 15.25
N LEU A 169 -12.29 -11.77 15.67
CA LEU A 169 -11.76 -12.91 14.93
C LEU A 169 -12.24 -14.23 15.54
N ASP A 170 -13.14 -14.89 14.83
CA ASP A 170 -13.59 -16.24 15.10
C ASP A 170 -13.46 -17.07 13.81
N PRO A 171 -12.62 -18.11 13.76
CA PRO A 171 -12.46 -18.95 12.57
C PRO A 171 -13.77 -19.61 12.08
N THR A 172 -14.78 -19.72 12.95
CA THR A 172 -16.08 -20.31 12.61
C THR A 172 -17.06 -19.29 12.02
N ALA A 173 -16.82 -17.99 12.23
CA ALA A 173 -17.68 -16.93 11.75
C ALA A 173 -17.64 -16.79 10.22
N PRO A 174 -18.74 -16.39 9.58
CA PRO A 174 -18.77 -16.11 8.14
C PRO A 174 -17.89 -14.89 7.82
N PHE A 175 -17.37 -14.84 6.60
CA PHE A 175 -16.56 -13.74 6.04
C PHE A 175 -15.20 -13.52 6.71
N ILE A 176 -14.81 -14.36 7.67
CA ILE A 176 -13.44 -14.37 8.22
C ILE A 176 -12.51 -15.12 7.25
N SER A 177 -11.36 -14.52 6.93
CA SER A 177 -10.37 -15.13 6.05
C SER A 177 -9.62 -16.26 6.78
N ILE A 178 -9.81 -17.46 6.30
CA ILE A 178 -9.26 -18.69 6.87
C ILE A 178 -8.53 -19.52 5.81
N LEU A 179 -7.75 -20.49 6.28
CA LEU A 179 -7.34 -21.66 5.53
C LEU A 179 -8.15 -22.87 6.05
N GLU A 180 -8.52 -23.77 5.17
CA GLU A 180 -9.23 -24.98 5.56
C GLU A 180 -8.48 -26.20 5.05
N VAL A 181 -8.16 -27.12 5.96
CA VAL A 181 -7.47 -28.38 5.64
C VAL A 181 -8.19 -29.49 6.42
N ASN A 182 -8.67 -30.50 5.72
CA ASN A 182 -9.37 -31.65 6.31
C ASN A 182 -10.54 -31.25 7.24
N GLY A 183 -11.29 -30.18 6.90
CA GLY A 183 -12.39 -29.66 7.70
C GLY A 183 -11.97 -28.80 8.90
N THR A 184 -10.67 -28.68 9.18
CA THR A 184 -10.16 -27.81 10.23
C THR A 184 -9.87 -26.42 9.66
N ARG A 185 -10.41 -25.39 10.31
CA ARG A 185 -10.25 -23.98 9.94
C ARG A 185 -9.11 -23.36 10.69
N PHE A 186 -8.25 -22.64 9.98
CA PHE A 186 -7.10 -21.94 10.53
C PHE A 186 -7.18 -20.45 10.16
N LEU A 187 -7.13 -19.57 11.17
CA LEU A 187 -7.23 -18.12 11.02
C LEU A 187 -5.99 -17.56 10.36
N ARG A 188 -6.18 -16.77 9.32
CA ARG A 188 -5.15 -15.90 8.78
C ARG A 188 -5.06 -14.63 9.63
N ALA A 189 -3.86 -14.17 9.96
CA ALA A 189 -3.69 -12.99 10.82
C ALA A 189 -4.10 -11.69 10.10
N TYR A 190 -4.86 -10.86 10.81
CA TYR A 190 -5.35 -9.56 10.36
C TYR A 190 -4.53 -8.40 10.91
N GLY A 191 -3.81 -8.59 12.05
CA GLY A 191 -3.29 -7.46 12.82
C GLY A 191 -4.45 -6.53 13.23
N LEU A 192 -4.28 -5.25 12.99
CA LEU A 192 -5.34 -4.24 13.15
C LEU A 192 -5.95 -3.82 11.80
N SER A 193 -5.80 -4.63 10.76
CA SER A 193 -6.22 -4.34 9.40
C SER A 193 -7.61 -4.93 9.09
N ASP A 194 -8.22 -4.47 8.00
CA ASP A 194 -9.48 -5.00 7.51
C ASP A 194 -9.37 -6.42 6.93
N HIS A 195 -8.18 -6.77 6.42
CA HIS A 195 -7.99 -8.05 5.75
C HIS A 195 -6.51 -8.48 5.77
N PRO A 196 -6.20 -9.79 5.87
CA PRO A 196 -4.82 -10.30 5.85
C PRO A 196 -4.00 -9.85 4.64
N ASN A 197 -4.60 -9.67 3.47
CA ASN A 197 -3.87 -9.20 2.29
C ASN A 197 -3.43 -7.74 2.42
N ILE A 198 -4.25 -6.88 3.04
CA ILE A 198 -3.92 -5.47 3.30
C ILE A 198 -2.78 -5.39 4.30
N LEU A 199 -2.88 -6.16 5.40
CA LEU A 199 -1.80 -6.28 6.37
C LEU A 199 -0.50 -6.74 5.69
N GLY A 200 -0.57 -7.81 4.91
CA GLY A 200 0.58 -8.36 4.19
C GLY A 200 1.23 -7.32 3.27
N GLY A 201 0.43 -6.57 2.51
CA GLY A 201 0.93 -5.50 1.65
C GLY A 201 1.60 -4.37 2.42
N PHE A 202 1.04 -3.95 3.55
CA PHE A 202 1.65 -2.96 4.44
C PHE A 202 2.98 -3.45 5.03
N LEU A 203 3.03 -4.70 5.50
CA LEU A 203 4.26 -5.29 6.02
C LEU A 203 5.33 -5.38 4.93
N ALA A 204 4.98 -5.86 3.73
CA ALA A 204 5.91 -5.92 2.60
C ALA A 204 6.46 -4.53 2.23
N PHE A 205 5.59 -3.51 2.18
CA PHE A 205 5.97 -2.12 1.91
C PHE A 205 6.97 -1.59 2.95
N GLY A 206 6.65 -1.74 4.23
CA GLY A 206 7.53 -1.31 5.33
C GLY A 206 8.85 -2.07 5.36
N MET A 207 8.83 -3.38 5.13
CA MET A 207 10.02 -4.22 5.11
C MET A 207 10.98 -3.87 3.95
N VAL A 208 10.46 -3.49 2.78
CA VAL A 208 11.31 -2.97 1.67
C VAL A 208 12.05 -1.70 2.09
N ILE A 209 11.39 -0.78 2.82
CA ILE A 209 12.03 0.41 3.38
C ILE A 209 13.13 0.00 4.39
N LEU A 210 12.82 -0.92 5.31
CA LEU A 210 13.76 -1.36 6.33
C LEU A 210 14.99 -2.07 5.74
N LEU A 211 14.80 -2.91 4.72
CA LEU A 211 15.92 -3.54 4.04
C LEU A 211 16.88 -2.50 3.44
N SER A 212 16.36 -1.43 2.86
CA SER A 212 17.19 -0.36 2.31
C SER A 212 18.07 0.31 3.38
N VAL A 213 17.56 0.45 4.62
CA VAL A 213 18.33 0.95 5.75
C VAL A 213 19.44 -0.03 6.16
N VAL A 214 19.15 -1.33 6.20
CA VAL A 214 20.12 -2.38 6.55
C VAL A 214 21.30 -2.40 5.57
N VAL A 215 21.02 -2.34 4.26
CA VAL A 215 22.04 -2.44 3.22
C VAL A 215 22.72 -1.12 2.88
N ALA A 216 22.26 0.02 3.41
CA ALA A 216 22.83 1.33 3.13
C ALA A 216 24.32 1.40 3.51
N ARG A 217 25.14 2.04 2.66
CA ARG A 217 26.59 2.22 2.93
C ARG A 217 26.87 3.07 4.16
N VAL A 218 26.03 4.09 4.37
CA VAL A 218 26.12 5.04 5.48
C VAL A 218 25.05 4.75 6.53
N GLY A 219 25.25 5.23 7.75
CA GLY A 219 24.30 5.08 8.85
C GLY A 219 24.93 4.38 10.07
N LYS A 220 24.37 4.66 11.24
CA LYS A 220 24.84 4.10 12.51
C LYS A 220 24.50 2.60 12.58
N SER A 221 25.44 1.78 13.06
CA SER A 221 25.25 0.33 13.16
C SER A 221 24.01 -0.08 13.97
N TRP A 222 23.74 0.61 15.09
CA TRP A 222 22.57 0.31 15.90
C TRP A 222 21.24 0.55 15.16
N VAL A 223 21.17 1.58 14.27
CA VAL A 223 19.97 1.84 13.43
C VAL A 223 19.75 0.68 12.46
N LYS A 224 20.83 0.18 11.83
CA LYS A 224 20.76 -0.98 10.93
C LYS A 224 20.34 -2.24 11.67
N MET A 225 20.85 -2.44 12.90
CA MET A 225 20.47 -3.57 13.74
C MET A 225 19.00 -3.50 14.14
N MET A 226 18.47 -2.33 14.51
CA MET A 226 17.06 -2.15 14.81
C MET A 226 16.19 -2.40 13.56
N ALA A 227 16.58 -1.88 12.40
CA ALA A 227 15.88 -2.15 11.16
C ALA A 227 15.89 -3.65 10.79
N ALA A 228 17.01 -4.34 10.99
CA ALA A 228 17.11 -5.78 10.80
C ALA A 228 16.23 -6.57 11.78
N PHE A 229 16.24 -6.21 13.05
CA PHE A 229 15.37 -6.83 14.06
C PHE A 229 13.89 -6.68 13.70
N VAL A 230 13.45 -5.47 13.34
CA VAL A 230 12.06 -5.23 12.93
C VAL A 230 11.73 -5.98 11.64
N PHE A 231 12.68 -6.10 10.71
CA PHE A 231 12.50 -6.88 9.47
C PHE A 231 12.28 -8.37 9.80
N VAL A 232 13.01 -8.93 10.76
CA VAL A 232 12.83 -10.33 11.22
C VAL A 232 11.44 -10.51 11.86
N CYS A 233 11.02 -9.59 12.73
CA CYS A 233 9.66 -9.60 13.28
C CYS A 233 8.61 -9.49 12.16
N GLY A 234 8.87 -8.58 11.18
CA GLY A 234 8.04 -8.39 10.00
C GLY A 234 7.87 -9.66 9.18
N SER A 235 8.94 -10.46 9.02
CA SER A 235 8.87 -11.71 8.27
C SER A 235 7.97 -12.76 8.94
N ALA A 236 7.99 -12.85 10.27
CA ALA A 236 7.07 -13.68 11.01
C ALA A 236 5.61 -13.20 10.89
N GLY A 237 5.38 -11.89 11.08
CA GLY A 237 4.04 -11.29 10.92
C GLY A 237 3.51 -11.45 9.49
N LEU A 238 4.34 -11.21 8.48
CA LEU A 238 3.96 -11.39 7.06
C LEU A 238 3.62 -12.85 6.75
N PHE A 239 4.39 -13.79 7.28
CA PHE A 239 4.12 -15.23 7.10
C PHE A 239 2.72 -15.57 7.59
N THR A 240 2.32 -15.14 8.79
CA THR A 240 1.01 -15.46 9.39
C THR A 240 -0.18 -14.86 8.65
N THR A 241 0.03 -13.89 7.74
CA THR A 241 -1.03 -13.40 6.86
C THR A 241 -1.44 -14.40 5.78
N TYR A 242 -0.59 -15.35 5.42
CA TYR A 242 -0.76 -16.27 4.29
C TYR A 242 -1.12 -15.55 2.97
N SER A 243 -0.66 -14.32 2.78
CA SER A 243 -0.89 -13.54 1.58
C SER A 243 0.19 -13.81 0.53
N ARG A 244 -0.12 -14.64 -0.48
CA ARG A 244 0.81 -14.98 -1.58
C ARG A 244 1.28 -13.74 -2.35
N SER A 245 0.37 -12.81 -2.63
CA SER A 245 0.70 -11.55 -3.32
C SER A 245 1.68 -10.70 -2.51
N ALA A 246 1.50 -10.63 -1.19
CA ALA A 246 2.39 -9.88 -0.32
C ALA A 246 3.78 -10.54 -0.18
N TRP A 247 3.85 -11.88 -0.10
CA TRP A 247 5.12 -12.61 -0.13
C TRP A 247 5.86 -12.35 -1.44
N ALA A 248 5.16 -12.48 -2.59
CA ALA A 248 5.75 -12.21 -3.89
C ALA A 248 6.21 -10.75 -4.02
N ALA A 249 5.43 -9.79 -3.50
CA ALA A 249 5.77 -8.38 -3.49
C ALA A 249 7.04 -8.09 -2.68
N LEU A 250 7.16 -8.68 -1.46
CA LEU A 250 8.37 -8.54 -0.66
C LEU A 250 9.58 -9.14 -1.38
N VAL A 251 9.45 -10.35 -1.92
CA VAL A 251 10.55 -11.02 -2.65
C VAL A 251 10.99 -10.18 -3.84
N ALA A 252 10.05 -9.68 -4.66
CA ALA A 252 10.36 -8.84 -5.81
C ALA A 252 11.07 -7.54 -5.40
N GLY A 253 10.58 -6.85 -4.35
CA GLY A 253 11.21 -5.65 -3.82
C GLY A 253 12.62 -5.91 -3.27
N CYS A 254 12.80 -7.00 -2.52
CA CYS A 254 14.11 -7.41 -2.01
C CYS A 254 15.09 -7.76 -3.14
N LEU A 255 14.65 -8.49 -4.15
CA LEU A 255 15.47 -8.83 -5.32
C LEU A 255 15.93 -7.57 -6.06
N LEU A 256 15.05 -6.58 -6.23
CA LEU A 256 15.43 -5.32 -6.89
C LEU A 256 16.45 -4.54 -6.06
N ILE A 257 16.30 -4.47 -4.74
CA ILE A 257 17.30 -3.87 -3.84
C ILE A 257 18.62 -4.66 -3.96
N PHE A 258 18.58 -5.98 -3.96
CA PHE A 258 19.76 -6.83 -4.10
C PHE A 258 20.50 -6.57 -5.42
N VAL A 259 19.79 -6.48 -6.53
CA VAL A 259 20.35 -6.09 -7.85
C VAL A 259 21.02 -4.72 -7.76
N GLY A 260 20.35 -3.73 -7.16
CA GLY A 260 20.92 -2.38 -7.02
C GLY A 260 22.17 -2.34 -6.15
N VAL A 261 22.17 -3.04 -5.02
CA VAL A 261 23.31 -3.14 -4.10
C VAL A 261 24.50 -3.87 -4.76
N THR A 262 24.23 -4.88 -5.58
CA THR A 262 25.23 -5.59 -6.39
C THR A 262 25.81 -4.65 -7.45
N TYR A 263 24.96 -3.90 -8.16
CA TYR A 263 25.40 -2.90 -9.13
C TYR A 263 26.30 -1.82 -8.50
N GLN A 264 26.00 -1.41 -7.27
CA GLN A 264 26.83 -0.47 -6.50
C GLN A 264 28.13 -1.11 -5.99
N ARG A 265 28.37 -2.42 -6.16
CA ARG A 265 29.48 -3.17 -5.56
C ARG A 265 29.56 -2.98 -4.05
N ASN A 266 28.42 -2.96 -3.36
CA ASN A 266 28.33 -2.81 -1.91
C ASN A 266 28.33 -4.21 -1.24
N TRP A 267 29.50 -4.84 -1.19
CA TRP A 267 29.66 -6.20 -0.64
C TRP A 267 29.22 -6.33 0.82
N ARG A 268 29.44 -5.27 1.63
CA ARG A 268 28.97 -5.25 3.03
C ARG A 268 27.43 -5.27 3.09
N GLY A 269 26.77 -4.51 2.24
CA GLY A 269 25.31 -4.51 2.13
C GLY A 269 24.78 -5.87 1.68
N LEU A 270 25.43 -6.52 0.71
CA LEU A 270 25.08 -7.86 0.26
C LEU A 270 25.20 -8.90 1.36
N LEU A 271 26.32 -8.87 2.11
CA LEU A 271 26.53 -9.76 3.25
C LEU A 271 25.45 -9.54 4.33
N SER A 272 25.14 -8.26 4.64
CA SER A 272 24.08 -7.95 5.60
C SER A 272 22.72 -8.46 5.16
N ALA A 273 22.38 -8.33 3.88
CA ALA A 273 21.13 -8.87 3.32
C ALA A 273 21.09 -10.39 3.39
N PHE A 274 22.20 -11.07 3.05
CA PHE A 274 22.29 -12.53 3.13
C PHE A 274 22.11 -13.02 4.56
N VAL A 275 22.85 -12.46 5.53
CA VAL A 275 22.71 -12.80 6.95
C VAL A 275 21.28 -12.56 7.43
N LEU A 276 20.66 -11.45 7.04
CA LEU A 276 19.28 -11.15 7.38
C LEU A 276 18.31 -12.21 6.83
N ILE A 277 18.47 -12.64 5.59
CA ILE A 277 17.65 -13.71 4.98
C ILE A 277 17.77 -15.02 5.79
N VAL A 278 18.99 -15.41 6.18
CA VAL A 278 19.22 -16.61 7.00
C VAL A 278 18.51 -16.48 8.36
N ILE A 279 18.64 -15.34 9.03
CA ILE A 279 17.97 -15.10 10.31
C ILE A 279 16.44 -15.13 10.14
N CYS A 280 15.90 -14.54 9.08
CA CYS A 280 14.46 -14.62 8.79
C CYS A 280 13.99 -16.04 8.56
N ALA A 281 14.74 -16.84 7.79
CA ALA A 281 14.42 -18.25 7.57
C ALA A 281 14.40 -19.03 8.90
N MET A 282 15.37 -18.80 9.79
CA MET A 282 15.41 -19.40 11.12
C MET A 282 14.24 -18.94 12.01
N ALA A 283 13.88 -17.64 11.96
CA ALA A 283 12.78 -17.10 12.77
C ALA A 283 11.39 -17.58 12.29
N VAL A 284 11.21 -17.78 10.99
CA VAL A 284 9.94 -18.23 10.40
C VAL A 284 9.81 -19.77 10.43
N SER A 285 10.92 -20.52 10.46
CA SER A 285 10.88 -21.98 10.40
C SER A 285 10.01 -22.66 11.48
N PRO A 286 9.95 -22.21 12.76
CA PRO A 286 9.04 -22.79 13.73
C PRO A 286 7.57 -22.62 13.35
N LEU A 287 7.21 -21.45 12.82
CA LEU A 287 5.85 -21.20 12.35
C LEU A 287 5.48 -22.11 11.17
N ILE A 288 6.41 -22.31 10.23
CA ILE A 288 6.21 -23.23 9.10
C ILE A 288 6.01 -24.66 9.60
N LEU A 289 6.81 -25.10 10.58
CA LEU A 289 6.70 -26.46 11.11
C LEU A 289 5.37 -26.70 11.85
N ILE A 290 4.93 -25.72 12.67
CA ILE A 290 3.66 -25.80 13.40
C ILE A 290 2.47 -25.80 12.44
N THR A 291 2.55 -25.03 11.35
CA THR A 291 1.44 -24.82 10.40
C THR A 291 1.69 -25.51 9.04
N ARG A 292 2.52 -26.56 9.02
CA ARG A 292 3.00 -27.20 7.78
C ARG A 292 1.88 -27.61 6.81
N GLU A 293 0.77 -28.13 7.32
CA GLU A 293 -0.34 -28.60 6.51
C GLU A 293 -1.06 -27.44 5.82
N TYR A 294 -1.32 -26.35 6.56
CA TYR A 294 -1.93 -25.13 6.02
C TYR A 294 -0.99 -24.41 5.05
N THR A 295 0.32 -24.41 5.35
CA THR A 295 1.33 -23.86 4.46
C THR A 295 1.42 -24.66 3.16
N ALA A 296 1.43 -25.99 3.22
CA ALA A 296 1.42 -26.85 2.05
C ALA A 296 0.16 -26.67 1.21
N ALA A 297 -1.02 -26.63 1.85
CA ALA A 297 -2.29 -26.39 1.16
C ALA A 297 -2.34 -25.03 0.45
N ARG A 298 -1.62 -24.03 0.97
CA ARG A 298 -1.55 -22.69 0.36
C ARG A 298 -0.71 -22.67 -0.93
N PHE A 299 0.24 -23.60 -1.08
CA PHE A 299 1.10 -23.74 -2.26
C PHE A 299 0.66 -24.87 -3.20
N ASP A 300 -0.30 -25.71 -2.80
CA ASP A 300 -0.77 -26.81 -3.62
C ASP A 300 -1.61 -26.31 -4.79
N VAL A 301 -0.99 -26.26 -5.97
CA VAL A 301 -1.61 -25.84 -7.22
C VAL A 301 -2.30 -27.01 -7.93
N ASN A 302 -1.97 -28.27 -7.57
CA ASN A 302 -2.32 -29.47 -8.31
C ASN A 302 -3.45 -30.32 -7.72
N ASP A 303 -4.25 -29.78 -6.81
CA ASP A 303 -5.45 -30.45 -6.31
C ASP A 303 -5.24 -31.76 -5.53
N SER A 304 -4.02 -32.09 -5.13
CA SER A 304 -3.73 -33.30 -4.33
C SER A 304 -4.43 -33.27 -2.96
N PHE A 305 -4.72 -32.07 -2.45
CA PHE A 305 -5.59 -31.79 -1.29
C PHE A 305 -6.98 -31.35 -1.75
N SER A 306 -7.60 -32.11 -2.62
CA SER A 306 -8.80 -31.77 -3.40
C SER A 306 -10.07 -31.43 -2.60
N ASN A 307 -10.03 -31.44 -1.27
CA ASN A 307 -11.13 -31.01 -0.40
C ASN A 307 -11.10 -29.53 -0.01
N ASN A 308 -10.16 -28.71 -0.53
CA ASN A 308 -10.09 -27.30 -0.20
C ASN A 308 -11.11 -26.46 -1.00
N ARG A 309 -12.38 -26.59 -0.63
CA ARG A 309 -13.49 -25.85 -1.26
C ARG A 309 -13.32 -24.34 -1.19
N VAL A 310 -12.68 -23.83 -0.14
CA VAL A 310 -12.46 -22.39 0.10
C VAL A 310 -11.51 -21.80 -0.93
N GLU A 311 -10.36 -22.46 -1.18
CA GLU A 311 -9.38 -21.99 -2.17
C GLU A 311 -9.93 -22.03 -3.60
N ARG A 312 -10.60 -23.12 -3.98
CA ARG A 312 -11.24 -23.24 -5.29
C ARG A 312 -12.33 -22.19 -5.49
N GLY A 313 -13.19 -21.99 -4.48
CA GLY A 313 -14.21 -20.95 -4.51
C GLY A 313 -13.61 -19.58 -4.76
N SER A 314 -12.54 -19.24 -4.06
CA SER A 314 -11.83 -17.95 -4.23
C SER A 314 -11.22 -17.76 -5.62
N VAL A 315 -10.69 -18.80 -6.27
CA VAL A 315 -10.14 -18.71 -7.63
C VAL A 315 -11.27 -18.53 -8.65
N VAL A 316 -12.34 -19.31 -8.55
CA VAL A 316 -13.50 -19.21 -9.44
C VAL A 316 -14.16 -17.84 -9.30
N GLU A 317 -14.33 -17.32 -8.08
CA GLU A 317 -14.89 -16.00 -7.82
C GLU A 317 -14.06 -14.90 -8.51
N ARG A 318 -12.73 -14.93 -8.35
CA ARG A 318 -11.84 -13.95 -8.98
C ARG A 318 -11.92 -13.97 -10.51
N LEU A 319 -11.96 -15.16 -11.10
CA LEU A 319 -12.09 -15.30 -12.56
C LEU A 319 -13.44 -14.77 -13.02
N TYR A 320 -14.50 -15.05 -12.29
CA TYR A 320 -15.83 -14.56 -12.62
C TYR A 320 -15.88 -13.01 -12.53
N LEU A 321 -15.39 -12.44 -11.42
CA LEU A 321 -15.32 -10.98 -11.24
C LEU A 321 -14.48 -10.32 -12.34
N PHE A 322 -13.38 -10.95 -12.77
CA PHE A 322 -12.54 -10.47 -13.87
C PHE A 322 -13.33 -10.39 -15.19
N VAL A 323 -14.02 -11.47 -15.55
CA VAL A 323 -14.82 -11.54 -16.80
C VAL A 323 -15.95 -10.51 -16.80
N GLN A 324 -16.66 -10.37 -15.67
CA GLN A 324 -17.76 -9.41 -15.56
C GLN A 324 -17.26 -7.96 -15.60
N ALA A 325 -16.17 -7.66 -14.91
CA ALA A 325 -15.56 -6.34 -14.97
C ALA A 325 -15.15 -5.95 -16.39
N TYR A 326 -14.60 -6.90 -17.17
CA TYR A 326 -14.25 -6.67 -18.57
C TYR A 326 -15.49 -6.35 -19.43
N ARG A 327 -16.59 -7.08 -19.24
CA ARG A 327 -17.85 -6.81 -19.96
C ARG A 327 -18.44 -5.44 -19.63
N ILE A 328 -18.35 -4.99 -18.38
CA ILE A 328 -18.80 -3.65 -17.98
C ILE A 328 -17.89 -2.57 -18.61
N LEU A 329 -16.58 -2.81 -18.65
CA LEU A 329 -15.63 -1.93 -19.32
C LEU A 329 -15.92 -1.78 -20.82
N GLU A 330 -16.27 -2.86 -21.52
CA GLU A 330 -16.64 -2.83 -22.95
C GLU A 330 -17.87 -1.93 -23.23
N GLN A 331 -18.76 -1.78 -22.27
CA GLN A 331 -19.94 -0.89 -22.37
C GLN A 331 -19.59 0.58 -22.09
N ASN A 332 -18.53 0.84 -21.30
CA ASN A 332 -18.11 2.17 -20.89
C ASN A 332 -16.60 2.40 -21.13
N PRO A 333 -16.11 2.24 -22.37
CA PRO A 333 -14.68 2.07 -22.65
C PRO A 333 -13.82 3.31 -22.37
N TRP A 334 -14.38 4.52 -22.49
CA TRP A 334 -13.58 5.76 -22.44
C TRP A 334 -13.58 6.46 -21.09
N THR A 335 -14.70 6.44 -20.39
CA THR A 335 -14.90 7.18 -19.12
C THR A 335 -15.15 6.28 -17.95
N GLY A 336 -15.41 4.99 -18.17
CA GLY A 336 -15.78 4.05 -17.13
C GLY A 336 -17.14 4.34 -16.50
N VAL A 337 -17.41 3.70 -15.37
CA VAL A 337 -18.67 3.81 -14.63
C VAL A 337 -18.65 4.85 -13.51
N GLY A 338 -17.54 5.57 -13.36
CA GLY A 338 -17.30 6.54 -12.28
C GLY A 338 -16.32 6.00 -11.22
N LEU A 339 -15.45 6.89 -10.72
CA LEU A 339 -14.46 6.55 -9.69
C LEU A 339 -15.16 5.99 -8.44
N GLY A 340 -14.83 4.75 -8.06
CA GLY A 340 -15.38 4.04 -6.90
C GLY A 340 -16.70 3.32 -7.16
N ALA A 341 -17.31 3.47 -8.34
CA ALA A 341 -18.63 2.91 -8.63
C ALA A 341 -18.57 1.48 -9.19
N SER A 342 -17.39 0.85 -9.25
CA SER A 342 -17.20 -0.49 -9.83
C SER A 342 -18.09 -1.56 -9.20
N VAL A 343 -18.25 -1.57 -7.87
CA VAL A 343 -19.06 -2.57 -7.17
C VAL A 343 -20.55 -2.35 -7.41
N ILE A 344 -20.97 -1.08 -7.51
CA ILE A 344 -22.37 -0.71 -7.84
C ILE A 344 -22.68 -1.17 -9.28
N ALA A 345 -21.77 -0.91 -10.23
CA ALA A 345 -21.91 -1.37 -11.60
C ALA A 345 -22.02 -2.90 -11.69
N MET A 346 -21.26 -3.63 -10.88
CA MET A 346 -21.39 -5.10 -10.79
C MET A 346 -22.77 -5.52 -10.34
N GLN A 347 -23.35 -4.86 -9.34
CA GLN A 347 -24.71 -5.15 -8.86
C GLN A 347 -25.77 -4.83 -9.90
N ASP A 348 -25.70 -3.67 -10.53
CA ASP A 348 -26.68 -3.21 -11.51
C ASP A 348 -26.72 -4.12 -12.75
N HIS A 349 -25.54 -4.62 -13.19
CA HIS A 349 -25.45 -5.52 -14.36
C HIS A 349 -25.75 -6.98 -14.02
N TYR A 350 -25.56 -7.38 -12.77
CA TYR A 350 -25.73 -8.77 -12.32
C TYR A 350 -26.53 -8.85 -11.02
N PRO A 351 -27.82 -8.47 -11.03
CA PRO A 351 -28.64 -8.35 -9.80
C PRO A 351 -28.82 -9.69 -9.06
N VAL A 352 -28.63 -10.82 -9.76
CA VAL A 352 -28.64 -12.16 -9.15
C VAL A 352 -27.23 -12.72 -9.15
N PHE A 353 -26.43 -12.32 -8.16
CA PHE A 353 -25.08 -12.79 -7.98
C PHE A 353 -24.99 -13.72 -6.77
N LYS A 354 -24.44 -14.92 -6.95
CA LYS A 354 -24.36 -15.93 -5.89
C LYS A 354 -23.27 -15.69 -4.85
N MET A 355 -22.42 -14.67 -5.08
CA MET A 355 -21.27 -14.31 -4.26
C MET A 355 -21.40 -12.85 -3.81
N SER A 356 -20.48 -12.37 -2.97
CA SER A 356 -20.46 -10.97 -2.58
C SER A 356 -20.01 -10.07 -3.74
N TYR A 357 -20.67 -8.94 -3.93
CA TYR A 357 -20.24 -7.95 -4.90
C TYR A 357 -18.91 -7.33 -4.45
N GLN A 358 -17.90 -7.51 -5.27
CA GLN A 358 -16.54 -7.03 -5.04
C GLN A 358 -15.92 -6.50 -6.35
N PRO A 359 -14.91 -5.62 -6.28
CA PRO A 359 -14.15 -5.22 -7.47
C PRO A 359 -13.34 -6.41 -8.03
N PRO A 360 -12.95 -6.36 -9.33
CA PRO A 360 -12.05 -7.37 -9.88
C PRO A 360 -10.69 -7.32 -9.15
N HIS A 361 -10.16 -8.49 -8.78
CA HIS A 361 -8.89 -8.60 -8.02
C HIS A 361 -7.63 -8.29 -8.85
N VAL A 362 -7.73 -7.32 -9.76
CA VAL A 362 -6.64 -6.75 -10.55
C VAL A 362 -6.80 -5.24 -10.56
N SER A 363 -5.90 -4.52 -9.90
CA SER A 363 -6.04 -3.08 -9.69
C SER A 363 -6.17 -2.26 -10.98
N ILE A 364 -5.44 -2.64 -12.05
CA ILE A 364 -5.54 -1.95 -13.33
C ILE A 364 -6.89 -2.17 -14.01
N LEU A 365 -7.50 -3.34 -13.87
CA LEU A 365 -8.83 -3.61 -14.41
C LEU A 365 -9.90 -2.86 -13.60
N ALA A 366 -9.75 -2.78 -12.28
CA ALA A 366 -10.63 -1.95 -11.44
C ALA A 366 -10.55 -0.47 -11.84
N ALA A 367 -9.33 0.05 -12.09
CA ALA A 367 -9.14 1.41 -12.59
C ALA A 367 -9.75 1.61 -13.98
N ALA A 368 -9.60 0.64 -14.88
CA ALA A 368 -10.19 0.67 -16.22
C ALA A 368 -11.73 0.66 -16.16
N MET A 369 -12.31 -0.17 -15.31
CA MET A 369 -13.76 -0.24 -15.13
C MET A 369 -14.33 1.08 -14.61
N GLU A 370 -13.64 1.75 -13.69
CA GLU A 370 -14.07 3.00 -13.07
C GLU A 370 -13.81 4.25 -13.93
N LEU A 371 -12.66 4.31 -14.63
CA LEU A 371 -12.19 5.48 -15.37
C LEU A 371 -12.07 5.26 -16.89
N GLY A 372 -12.44 4.09 -17.40
CA GLY A 372 -12.23 3.70 -18.78
C GLY A 372 -10.76 3.43 -19.12
N TYR A 373 -10.49 3.16 -20.42
CA TYR A 373 -9.12 2.95 -20.90
C TYR A 373 -8.22 4.17 -20.68
N SER A 374 -8.77 5.39 -20.68
CA SER A 374 -8.00 6.62 -20.43
C SER A 374 -7.34 6.59 -19.04
N GLY A 375 -8.12 6.30 -17.99
CA GLY A 375 -7.59 6.18 -16.63
C GLY A 375 -6.64 4.99 -16.47
N ALA A 376 -6.95 3.85 -17.09
CA ALA A 376 -6.10 2.66 -17.05
C ALA A 376 -4.71 2.90 -17.67
N VAL A 377 -4.63 3.64 -18.79
CA VAL A 377 -3.36 3.99 -19.44
C VAL A 377 -2.50 4.86 -18.53
N PHE A 378 -3.08 5.90 -17.90
CA PHE A 378 -2.33 6.75 -16.98
C PHE A 378 -1.92 6.00 -15.70
N TYR A 379 -2.78 5.13 -15.19
CA TYR A 379 -2.44 4.27 -14.06
C TYR A 379 -1.31 3.30 -14.40
N ALA A 380 -1.36 2.65 -15.57
CA ALA A 380 -0.28 1.80 -16.05
C ALA A 380 1.03 2.58 -16.27
N ALA A 381 0.94 3.81 -16.79
CA ALA A 381 2.08 4.69 -16.96
C ALA A 381 2.75 5.03 -15.62
N LEU A 382 1.99 5.31 -14.55
CA LEU A 382 2.53 5.53 -13.20
C LEU A 382 3.30 4.32 -12.66
N MET A 383 2.95 3.12 -13.09
CA MET A 383 3.66 1.90 -12.72
C MET A 383 4.89 1.63 -13.60
N ALA A 384 4.80 1.87 -14.91
CA ALA A 384 5.82 1.47 -15.88
C ALA A 384 6.92 2.52 -16.13
N LEU A 385 6.56 3.82 -16.21
CA LEU A 385 7.51 4.88 -16.54
C LEU A 385 8.67 5.02 -15.55
N PRO A 386 8.52 4.79 -14.23
CA PRO A 386 9.66 4.75 -13.33
C PRO A 386 10.75 3.78 -13.77
N PHE A 387 10.39 2.57 -14.22
CA PHE A 387 11.35 1.58 -14.71
C PHE A 387 12.01 1.98 -16.03
N TYR A 388 11.26 2.62 -16.92
CA TYR A 388 11.83 3.17 -18.15
C TYR A 388 12.95 4.19 -17.85
N ILE A 389 12.76 5.06 -16.85
CA ILE A 389 13.81 5.98 -16.39
C ILE A 389 15.00 5.20 -15.85
N ALA A 390 14.77 4.16 -15.03
CA ALA A 390 15.83 3.33 -14.48
C ALA A 390 16.74 2.75 -15.58
N PHE A 391 16.14 2.25 -16.66
CA PHE A 391 16.91 1.68 -17.78
C PHE A 391 17.73 2.72 -18.55
N ARG A 392 17.28 3.97 -18.58
CA ARG A 392 17.99 5.04 -19.32
C ARG A 392 19.20 5.64 -18.61
N GLY A 393 19.31 5.49 -17.29
CA GLY A 393 20.35 6.22 -16.54
C GLY A 393 21.06 5.42 -15.46
N ARG A 394 22.37 5.14 -15.68
CA ARG A 394 23.21 4.49 -14.66
C ARG A 394 23.21 5.22 -13.32
N ARG A 395 23.01 6.53 -13.30
CA ARG A 395 23.01 7.38 -12.09
C ARG A 395 21.92 6.97 -11.10
N TYR A 396 20.76 6.49 -11.57
CA TYR A 396 19.65 6.09 -10.71
C TYR A 396 19.97 4.84 -9.88
N TRP A 397 20.85 3.97 -10.37
CA TRP A 397 21.30 2.77 -9.67
C TRP A 397 22.41 3.03 -8.64
N GLN A 398 22.94 4.28 -8.57
CA GLN A 398 23.95 4.67 -7.59
C GLN A 398 23.33 5.16 -6.27
N ASP A 399 22.07 5.54 -6.24
CA ASP A 399 21.38 6.03 -5.04
C ASP A 399 20.43 4.97 -4.47
N ILE A 400 20.70 4.54 -3.24
CA ILE A 400 19.86 3.55 -2.54
C ILE A 400 18.42 4.04 -2.35
N LYS A 401 18.16 5.35 -2.23
CA LYS A 401 16.81 5.91 -2.09
C LYS A 401 16.01 5.71 -3.37
N VAL A 402 16.64 5.90 -4.53
CA VAL A 402 16.01 5.67 -5.84
C VAL A 402 15.73 4.17 -6.04
N ILE A 403 16.69 3.31 -5.71
CA ILE A 403 16.53 1.86 -5.77
C ILE A 403 15.37 1.41 -4.87
N THR A 404 15.28 1.97 -3.65
CA THR A 404 14.17 1.70 -2.72
C THR A 404 12.83 2.10 -3.33
N ALA A 405 12.76 3.28 -3.95
CA ALA A 405 11.55 3.76 -4.60
C ALA A 405 11.10 2.84 -5.75
N PHE A 406 12.03 2.37 -6.58
CA PHE A 406 11.74 1.36 -7.60
C PHE A 406 11.24 0.04 -6.97
N ALA A 407 11.87 -0.41 -5.88
CA ALA A 407 11.47 -1.62 -5.19
C ALA A 407 10.05 -1.52 -4.61
N LEU A 408 9.68 -0.36 -4.05
CA LEU A 408 8.32 -0.09 -3.57
C LEU A 408 7.30 -0.12 -4.71
N ILE A 409 7.59 0.54 -5.85
CA ILE A 409 6.69 0.52 -7.00
C ILE A 409 6.53 -0.92 -7.53
N LEU A 410 7.62 -1.68 -7.66
CA LEU A 410 7.57 -3.08 -8.09
C LEU A 410 6.73 -3.92 -7.12
N SER A 411 6.93 -3.76 -5.81
CA SER A 411 6.13 -4.46 -4.80
C SER A 411 4.64 -4.13 -4.93
N MET A 412 4.29 -2.86 -5.14
CA MET A 412 2.89 -2.46 -5.34
C MET A 412 2.33 -2.99 -6.68
N MET A 413 3.13 -3.03 -7.74
CA MET A 413 2.73 -3.66 -9.01
C MET A 413 2.36 -5.13 -8.81
N ILE A 414 3.21 -5.90 -8.11
CA ILE A 414 2.94 -7.32 -7.84
C ILE A 414 1.65 -7.49 -7.04
N VAL A 415 1.45 -6.68 -5.99
CA VAL A 415 0.17 -6.72 -5.25
C VAL A 415 -1.00 -6.41 -6.17
N GLY A 416 -0.91 -5.35 -6.98
CA GLY A 416 -1.98 -4.89 -7.86
C GLY A 416 -2.36 -5.87 -8.99
N LEU A 417 -1.48 -6.84 -9.32
CA LEU A 417 -1.80 -7.91 -10.26
C LEU A 417 -2.72 -8.98 -9.64
N PHE A 418 -2.76 -9.10 -8.31
CA PHE A 418 -3.47 -10.18 -7.62
C PHE A 418 -4.51 -9.68 -6.62
N ASP A 419 -4.62 -8.35 -6.43
CA ASP A 419 -5.56 -7.76 -5.49
C ASP A 419 -6.02 -6.36 -5.93
N HIS A 420 -7.22 -5.96 -5.49
CA HIS A 420 -7.85 -4.68 -5.87
C HIS A 420 -7.62 -3.56 -4.86
N TYR A 421 -7.26 -3.85 -3.60
CA TYR A 421 -7.29 -2.88 -2.51
C TYR A 421 -6.37 -1.69 -2.71
N LEU A 422 -5.32 -1.81 -3.53
CA LEU A 422 -4.47 -0.67 -3.90
C LEU A 422 -5.25 0.42 -4.65
N TRP A 423 -6.28 0.03 -5.39
CA TRP A 423 -7.14 0.95 -6.12
C TRP A 423 -8.39 1.32 -5.33
N THR A 424 -9.03 0.37 -4.65
CA THR A 424 -10.37 0.53 -4.11
C THR A 424 -10.44 0.93 -2.65
N LEU A 425 -9.44 0.54 -1.83
CA LEU A 425 -9.44 0.80 -0.38
C LEU A 425 -8.44 1.87 0.03
N VAL A 426 -8.79 2.64 1.05
CA VAL A 426 -8.00 3.80 1.50
C VAL A 426 -6.57 3.45 1.89
N PRO A 427 -6.30 2.40 2.69
CA PRO A 427 -4.92 2.03 3.05
C PRO A 427 -4.05 1.73 1.82
N GLY A 428 -4.60 1.01 0.86
CA GLY A 428 -3.90 0.66 -0.38
C GLY A 428 -3.59 1.88 -1.24
N ARG A 429 -4.58 2.77 -1.44
CA ARG A 429 -4.39 4.03 -2.17
C ARG A 429 -3.26 4.86 -1.56
N ILE A 430 -3.23 5.02 -0.24
CA ILE A 430 -2.17 5.78 0.44
C ILE A 430 -0.81 5.13 0.19
N MET A 431 -0.67 3.81 0.36
CA MET A 431 0.60 3.11 0.09
C MET A 431 1.09 3.33 -1.34
N GLN A 432 0.20 3.31 -2.31
CA GLN A 432 0.53 3.51 -3.71
C GLN A 432 0.99 4.95 -4.00
N TRP A 433 0.27 5.95 -3.48
CA TRP A 433 0.66 7.36 -3.62
C TRP A 433 1.95 7.68 -2.87
N LEU A 434 2.21 7.01 -1.73
CA LEU A 434 3.50 7.07 -1.04
C LEU A 434 4.63 6.54 -1.94
N ALA A 435 4.45 5.40 -2.62
CA ALA A 435 5.46 4.86 -3.52
C ALA A 435 5.80 5.85 -4.65
N TRP A 436 4.80 6.46 -5.28
CA TRP A 436 5.00 7.49 -6.30
C TRP A 436 5.64 8.77 -5.75
N GLY A 437 5.24 9.21 -4.55
CA GLY A 437 5.82 10.37 -3.88
C GLY A 437 7.28 10.16 -3.49
N ILE A 438 7.62 9.00 -2.93
CA ILE A 438 9.01 8.62 -2.58
C ILE A 438 9.87 8.57 -3.84
N PHE A 439 9.35 7.99 -4.94
CA PHE A 439 10.04 7.97 -6.22
C PHE A 439 10.24 9.39 -6.77
N GLY A 440 9.19 10.19 -6.79
CA GLY A 440 9.25 11.60 -7.21
C GLY A 440 10.28 12.39 -6.41
N ALA A 441 10.29 12.25 -5.08
CA ALA A 441 11.26 12.91 -4.20
C ALA A 441 12.70 12.45 -4.45
N ALA A 442 12.93 11.16 -4.62
CA ALA A 442 14.26 10.60 -4.83
C ALA A 442 14.87 11.05 -6.17
N VAL A 443 14.07 11.01 -7.25
CA VAL A 443 14.52 11.41 -8.60
C VAL A 443 14.71 12.92 -8.71
N THR A 444 13.78 13.72 -8.21
CA THR A 444 13.90 15.20 -8.23
C THR A 444 15.21 15.65 -7.58
N ARG A 445 15.58 15.06 -6.44
CA ARG A 445 16.83 15.39 -5.75
C ARG A 445 18.09 14.99 -6.51
N LEU A 446 18.03 13.88 -7.21
CA LEU A 446 19.14 13.42 -8.03
C LEU A 446 19.36 14.32 -9.26
N GLU A 447 18.26 14.90 -9.78
CA GLU A 447 18.29 15.76 -10.96
C GLU A 447 18.58 17.24 -10.64
N THR A 448 18.26 17.69 -9.42
CA THR A 448 18.44 19.08 -8.98
C THR A 448 19.29 19.20 -7.69
N PRO A 449 20.57 18.84 -7.72
CA PRO A 449 21.41 18.79 -6.50
C PRO A 449 21.66 20.16 -5.83
N ASN A 450 21.56 21.27 -6.57
CA ASN A 450 21.91 22.61 -6.07
C ASN A 450 20.84 23.25 -5.15
N HIS A 451 19.62 22.70 -5.06
CA HIS A 451 18.55 23.24 -4.21
C HIS A 451 18.60 22.82 -2.73
N GLN A 452 19.56 21.99 -2.34
CA GLN A 452 19.72 21.61 -0.92
C GLN A 452 20.20 22.78 -0.03
N ASN A 453 20.84 23.79 -0.60
CA ASN A 453 21.41 24.93 0.15
C ASN A 453 20.39 26.05 0.40
N GLU A 454 19.30 26.11 -0.35
CA GLU A 454 18.27 27.18 -0.18
C GLU A 454 17.18 26.83 0.84
N SER A 455 17.02 25.57 1.20
CA SER A 455 15.98 25.12 2.15
C SER A 455 16.48 24.87 3.57
N GLY A 456 17.77 25.01 3.81
CA GLY A 456 18.46 24.83 5.09
C GLY A 456 19.01 26.10 5.71
N ALA A 457 18.79 27.28 5.09
CA ALA A 457 19.17 28.58 5.63
C ALA A 457 17.97 29.30 6.28
#